data_d17a402a7820893dae80d91005d73c28
#
_entry.id   d17a402a7820893dae80d91005d73c28
#
_cell.length_a   1.000
_cell.length_b   1.000
_cell.length_c   1.000
_cell.angle_alpha   90.00
_cell.angle_beta   90.00
_cell.angle_gamma   90.00
#
_symmetry.space_group_name_H-M   'P 1'
#
loop_
_entity.id
_entity.type
_entity.pdbx_description
1 polymer ?
#
loop_
_entity_poly.entity_id
_entity_poly.type
_entity_poly.pdbx_seq_one_letter_code
_entity_poly.pdbx_strand_id
1 'polypeptide(L)'
;MDAALFLEARIWTSHLRRRLSWYWLTDAKDHLSFAAMLAAPLLVVTGMVSFAYFHMEHAAPDEEILAARAEAAQREISRAQRRESDLECLAENIYFEARGEPLDGQFAVAEVTLNRTRAPNFPHTVCGVVHEMRWDPGRKRIVADFSWTELGDMSPNDGQAWKRAMDVASKEYDDLRDPVVPGALYYHATSVRPGWAKGRTTVATIGNHIFYR
;
A
#
# COMPACT_ATOMS: atom_id res chain seq x y z
N MET A 1 49.05 -87.14 50.18
CA MET A 1 49.22 -85.71 50.04
C MET A 1 48.45 -85.31 48.81
N ASP A 2 47.43 -84.40 48.97
CA ASP A 2 46.89 -83.32 48.12
C ASP A 2 45.44 -83.41 47.69
N ALA A 3 44.57 -84.19 48.32
CA ALA A 3 43.10 -83.99 48.07
C ALA A 3 42.49 -82.82 48.85
N ALA A 4 43.08 -82.40 49.95
CA ALA A 4 42.54 -81.30 50.78
C ALA A 4 42.81 -79.89 50.20
N LEU A 5 43.95 -79.71 49.52
CA LEU A 5 44.29 -78.42 48.91
C LEU A 5 43.44 -78.10 47.69
N PHE A 6 42.97 -79.09 46.96
CA PHE A 6 42.03 -78.84 45.80
C PHE A 6 40.64 -78.53 46.23
N LEU A 7 40.20 -78.97 47.38
CA LEU A 7 38.87 -78.65 47.88
C LEU A 7 38.76 -77.21 48.41
N GLU A 8 39.82 -76.75 49.09
CA GLU A 8 39.85 -75.36 49.60
C GLU A 8 39.93 -74.32 48.48
N ALA A 9 40.68 -74.59 47.41
CA ALA A 9 40.81 -73.72 46.26
C ALA A 9 39.43 -73.57 45.54
N ARG A 10 38.66 -74.67 45.48
CA ARG A 10 37.33 -74.62 44.84
C ARG A 10 36.28 -73.81 45.66
N ILE A 11 36.33 -73.91 46.94
CA ILE A 11 35.45 -73.18 47.85
C ILE A 11 35.80 -71.68 47.82
N TRP A 12 37.08 -71.34 47.77
CA TRP A 12 37.53 -69.95 47.72
C TRP A 12 37.13 -69.25 46.42
N THR A 13 37.29 -69.93 45.29
CA THR A 13 36.86 -69.38 43.99
C THR A 13 35.36 -69.26 43.86
N SER A 14 34.59 -70.13 44.49
CA SER A 14 33.13 -70.00 44.49
C SER A 14 32.61 -68.79 45.32
N HIS A 15 33.27 -68.55 46.46
CA HIS A 15 32.94 -67.35 47.27
C HIS A 15 33.38 -66.05 46.63
N LEU A 16 34.51 -66.01 45.93
CA LEU A 16 34.96 -64.85 45.19
C LEU A 16 34.00 -64.54 44.01
N ARG A 17 33.60 -65.57 43.26
CA ARG A 17 32.64 -65.42 42.16
C ARG A 17 31.26 -64.87 42.63
N ARG A 18 30.77 -65.36 43.78
CA ARG A 18 29.49 -64.85 44.35
C ARG A 18 29.64 -63.42 44.85
N ARG A 19 30.75 -63.03 45.48
CA ARG A 19 30.96 -61.66 45.94
C ARG A 19 31.10 -60.68 44.76
N LEU A 20 31.84 -61.05 43.71
CA LEU A 20 32.02 -60.24 42.52
C LEU A 20 30.68 -60.06 41.73
N SER A 21 29.86 -61.14 41.67
CA SER A 21 28.59 -61.03 41.00
C SER A 21 27.60 -60.11 41.72
N TRP A 22 27.62 -60.04 43.02
CA TRP A 22 26.82 -59.16 43.83
C TRP A 22 27.29 -57.68 43.72
N TYR A 23 28.58 -57.45 43.62
CA TYR A 23 29.18 -56.13 43.47
C TYR A 23 28.81 -55.53 42.10
N TRP A 24 28.85 -56.30 41.04
CA TRP A 24 28.50 -55.87 39.72
C TRP A 24 26.95 -55.63 39.57
N LEU A 25 26.16 -56.38 40.26
CA LEU A 25 24.67 -56.20 40.22
C LEU A 25 24.19 -55.01 41.04
N THR A 26 24.82 -54.68 42.14
CA THR A 26 24.51 -53.49 42.94
C THR A 26 25.00 -52.24 42.24
N ASP A 27 26.21 -52.25 41.71
CA ASP A 27 26.83 -51.15 41.00
C ASP A 27 26.05 -50.79 39.69
N ALA A 28 25.61 -51.85 38.97
CA ALA A 28 24.82 -51.65 37.75
C ALA A 28 23.43 -51.02 38.03
N LYS A 29 22.81 -51.31 39.16
CA LYS A 29 21.54 -50.68 39.56
C LYS A 29 21.72 -49.22 39.94
N ASP A 30 22.85 -48.90 40.61
CA ASP A 30 23.13 -47.53 41.00
C ASP A 30 23.50 -46.66 39.80
N HIS A 31 24.23 -47.21 38.82
CA HIS A 31 24.51 -46.51 37.55
C HIS A 31 23.27 -46.31 36.70
N LEU A 32 22.35 -47.28 36.65
CA LEU A 32 21.08 -47.13 35.98
C LEU A 32 20.14 -46.06 36.65
N SER A 33 20.17 -46.02 37.98
CA SER A 33 19.44 -45.02 38.76
C SER A 33 20.01 -43.61 38.56
N PHE A 34 21.35 -43.51 38.51
CA PHE A 34 22.04 -42.22 38.28
C PHE A 34 21.84 -41.73 36.84
N ALA A 35 21.90 -42.60 35.83
CA ALA A 35 21.60 -42.26 34.46
C ALA A 35 20.15 -41.84 34.26
N ALA A 36 19.21 -42.49 34.92
CA ALA A 36 17.80 -42.07 34.90
C ALA A 36 17.56 -40.73 35.61
N MET A 37 18.30 -40.46 36.68
CA MET A 37 18.21 -39.21 37.41
C MET A 37 18.73 -37.99 36.63
N LEU A 38 19.69 -38.19 35.70
CA LEU A 38 20.21 -37.18 34.81
C LEU A 38 19.39 -37.08 33.50
N ALA A 39 18.82 -38.17 33.01
CA ALA A 39 18.06 -38.22 31.77
C ALA A 39 16.67 -37.54 31.91
N ALA A 40 16.03 -37.69 33.08
CA ALA A 40 14.70 -37.10 33.29
C ALA A 40 14.69 -35.57 33.19
N PRO A 41 15.57 -34.80 33.82
CA PRO A 41 15.60 -33.34 33.68
C PRO A 41 16.01 -32.92 32.25
N LEU A 42 16.86 -33.69 31.56
CA LEU A 42 17.24 -33.38 30.17
C LEU A 42 16.03 -33.50 29.21
N LEU A 43 15.20 -34.53 29.37
CA LEU A 43 13.97 -34.71 28.60
C LEU A 43 12.94 -33.62 28.87
N VAL A 44 12.83 -33.17 30.12
CA VAL A 44 11.94 -32.05 30.49
C VAL A 44 12.43 -30.77 29.84
N VAL A 45 13.73 -30.48 29.93
CA VAL A 45 14.32 -29.27 29.32
C VAL A 45 14.17 -29.28 27.80
N THR A 46 14.47 -30.41 27.13
CA THR A 46 14.28 -30.50 25.67
C THR A 46 12.82 -30.42 25.28
N GLY A 47 11.91 -30.99 26.06
CA GLY A 47 10.47 -30.84 25.86
C GLY A 47 9.98 -29.39 25.98
N MET A 48 10.45 -28.68 27.01
CA MET A 48 10.13 -27.28 27.23
C MET A 48 10.70 -26.38 26.11
N VAL A 49 11.94 -26.64 25.67
CA VAL A 49 12.55 -25.88 24.56
C VAL A 49 11.80 -26.14 23.27
N SER A 50 11.47 -27.40 22.97
CA SER A 50 10.70 -27.75 21.77
C SER A 50 9.30 -27.15 21.79
N PHE A 51 8.63 -27.14 22.94
CA PHE A 51 7.33 -26.52 23.14
C PHE A 51 7.41 -24.98 22.95
N ALA A 52 8.42 -24.34 23.52
CA ALA A 52 8.64 -22.90 23.35
C ALA A 52 8.94 -22.55 21.90
N TYR A 53 9.77 -23.34 21.22
CA TYR A 53 10.07 -23.16 19.78
C TYR A 53 8.81 -23.32 18.93
N PHE A 54 8.02 -24.36 19.18
CA PHE A 54 6.75 -24.57 18.48
C PHE A 54 5.76 -23.42 18.69
N HIS A 55 5.65 -22.91 19.91
CA HIS A 55 4.78 -21.76 20.20
C HIS A 55 5.30 -20.46 19.62
N MET A 56 6.63 -20.24 19.57
CA MET A 56 7.20 -19.05 18.90
C MET A 56 6.97 -19.07 17.39
N GLU A 57 7.09 -20.23 16.75
CA GLU A 57 6.93 -20.38 15.30
C GLU A 57 5.45 -20.29 14.86
N HIS A 58 4.53 -20.63 15.76
CA HIS A 58 3.08 -20.60 15.53
C HIS A 58 2.36 -19.49 16.31
N ALA A 59 3.11 -18.55 16.89
CA ALA A 59 2.53 -17.39 17.54
C ALA A 59 1.74 -16.58 16.48
N ALA A 60 0.49 -16.25 16.79
CA ALA A 60 -0.26 -15.31 15.98
C ALA A 60 0.54 -14.00 15.85
N PRO A 61 0.54 -13.36 14.69
CA PRO A 61 1.23 -12.08 14.55
C PRO A 61 0.72 -11.11 15.61
N ASP A 62 1.65 -10.39 16.23
CA ASP A 62 1.34 -9.43 17.27
C ASP A 62 0.20 -8.50 16.82
N GLU A 63 -0.71 -8.20 17.72
CA GLU A 63 -1.89 -7.36 17.46
C GLU A 63 -1.49 -6.01 16.83
N GLU A 64 -0.32 -5.49 17.19
CA GLU A 64 0.27 -4.29 16.61
C GLU A 64 0.59 -4.45 15.12
N ILE A 65 1.14 -5.60 14.69
CA ILE A 65 1.43 -5.88 13.28
C ILE A 65 0.13 -6.00 12.47
N LEU A 66 -0.90 -6.64 13.04
CA LEU A 66 -2.21 -6.73 12.39
C LEU A 66 -2.87 -5.36 12.26
N ALA A 67 -2.82 -4.54 13.30
CA ALA A 67 -3.33 -3.17 13.27
C ALA A 67 -2.61 -2.32 12.22
N ALA A 68 -1.27 -2.36 12.17
CA ALA A 68 -0.48 -1.63 11.18
C ALA A 68 -0.80 -2.06 9.73
N ARG A 69 -1.01 -3.37 9.49
CA ARG A 69 -1.44 -3.88 8.18
C ARG A 69 -2.84 -3.42 7.80
N ALA A 70 -3.77 -3.42 8.75
CA ALA A 70 -5.12 -2.94 8.55
C ALA A 70 -5.14 -1.45 8.21
N GLU A 71 -4.35 -0.62 8.92
CA GLU A 71 -4.19 0.79 8.59
C GLU A 71 -3.57 1.03 7.21
N ALA A 72 -2.54 0.25 6.84
CA ALA A 72 -1.93 0.34 5.53
C ALA A 72 -2.92 0.00 4.42
N ALA A 73 -3.67 -1.09 4.57
CA ALA A 73 -4.73 -1.48 3.64
C ALA A 73 -5.83 -0.41 3.53
N GLN A 74 -6.25 0.18 4.65
CA GLN A 74 -7.24 1.25 4.65
C GLN A 74 -6.73 2.52 3.93
N ARG A 75 -5.45 2.86 4.08
CA ARG A 75 -4.81 3.97 3.36
C ARG A 75 -4.76 3.71 1.84
N GLU A 76 -4.49 2.48 1.43
CA GLU A 76 -4.50 2.10 0.00
C GLU A 76 -5.90 2.19 -0.60
N ILE A 77 -6.91 1.65 0.08
CA ILE A 77 -8.32 1.78 -0.34
C ILE A 77 -8.70 3.26 -0.48
N SER A 78 -8.36 4.09 0.50
CA SER A 78 -8.67 5.52 0.46
C SER A 78 -7.93 6.27 -0.65
N ARG A 79 -6.72 5.84 -1.02
CA ARG A 79 -5.97 6.40 -2.17
C ARG A 79 -6.62 6.00 -3.50
N ALA A 80 -7.00 4.73 -3.63
CA ALA A 80 -7.67 4.23 -4.82
C ALA A 80 -9.01 4.95 -5.06
N GLN A 81 -9.82 5.12 -4.03
CA GLN A 81 -11.08 5.85 -4.10
C GLN A 81 -10.89 7.32 -4.49
N ARG A 82 -9.89 8.00 -3.92
CA ARG A 82 -9.57 9.38 -4.31
C ARG A 82 -9.13 9.46 -5.76
N ARG A 83 -8.25 8.56 -6.21
CA ARG A 83 -7.81 8.52 -7.60
C ARG A 83 -8.97 8.30 -8.56
N GLU A 84 -9.87 7.37 -8.24
CA GLU A 84 -11.08 7.12 -9.04
C GLU A 84 -11.94 8.38 -9.16
N SER A 85 -12.24 9.03 -8.03
CA SER A 85 -13.01 10.29 -8.02
C SER A 85 -12.30 11.41 -8.78
N ASP A 86 -10.98 11.58 -8.62
CA ASP A 86 -10.22 12.61 -9.33
C ASP A 86 -10.20 12.35 -10.84
N LEU A 87 -10.09 11.10 -11.28
CA LEU A 87 -10.15 10.73 -12.70
C LEU A 87 -11.53 11.01 -13.30
N GLU A 88 -12.59 10.72 -12.55
CA GLU A 88 -13.96 10.97 -12.98
C GLU A 88 -14.21 12.47 -13.15
N CYS A 89 -13.89 13.28 -12.14
CA CYS A 89 -14.01 14.75 -12.24
C CYS A 89 -13.15 15.34 -13.39
N LEU A 90 -11.92 14.84 -13.57
CA LEU A 90 -11.05 15.31 -14.65
C LEU A 90 -11.61 14.95 -16.02
N ALA A 91 -12.11 13.74 -16.19
CA ALA A 91 -12.72 13.27 -17.42
C ALA A 91 -14.03 14.05 -17.74
N GLU A 92 -14.86 14.35 -16.74
CA GLU A 92 -16.02 15.19 -16.92
C GLU A 92 -15.62 16.58 -17.44
N ASN A 93 -14.60 17.19 -16.83
CA ASN A 93 -14.13 18.49 -17.28
C ASN A 93 -13.61 18.45 -18.73
N ILE A 94 -12.80 17.46 -19.08
CA ILE A 94 -12.33 17.27 -20.45
C ILE A 94 -13.50 17.06 -21.42
N TYR A 95 -14.47 16.24 -21.02
CA TYR A 95 -15.64 15.95 -21.85
C TYR A 95 -16.46 17.20 -22.16
N PHE A 96 -16.81 17.98 -21.14
CA PHE A 96 -17.69 19.14 -21.32
C PHE A 96 -16.94 20.33 -21.95
N GLU A 97 -15.69 20.54 -21.64
CA GLU A 97 -14.89 21.67 -22.12
C GLU A 97 -14.21 21.42 -23.47
N ALA A 98 -13.79 20.17 -23.72
CA ALA A 98 -12.84 19.92 -24.81
C ALA A 98 -13.16 18.71 -25.70
N ARG A 99 -14.35 18.06 -25.61
CA ARG A 99 -14.66 16.87 -26.43
C ARG A 99 -14.56 17.11 -27.94
N GLY A 100 -14.77 18.36 -28.39
CA GLY A 100 -14.68 18.79 -29.80
C GLY A 100 -13.28 19.27 -30.21
N GLU A 101 -12.35 19.38 -29.26
CA GLU A 101 -10.98 19.86 -29.52
C GLU A 101 -10.08 18.75 -30.05
N PRO A 102 -8.96 19.11 -30.74
CA PRO A 102 -7.88 18.18 -31.02
C PRO A 102 -7.38 17.51 -29.74
N LEU A 103 -6.75 16.34 -29.88
CA LEU A 103 -6.30 15.57 -28.72
C LEU A 103 -5.38 16.37 -27.79
N ASP A 104 -4.45 17.17 -28.33
CA ASP A 104 -3.59 18.06 -27.54
C ASP A 104 -4.39 19.16 -26.81
N GLY A 105 -5.50 19.62 -27.37
CA GLY A 105 -6.42 20.54 -26.70
C GLY A 105 -7.13 19.91 -25.51
N GLN A 106 -7.51 18.64 -25.62
CA GLN A 106 -8.06 17.87 -24.51
C GLN A 106 -7.04 17.67 -23.39
N PHE A 107 -5.79 17.34 -23.72
CA PHE A 107 -4.69 17.27 -22.77
C PHE A 107 -4.40 18.63 -22.13
N ALA A 108 -4.41 19.70 -22.90
CA ALA A 108 -4.17 21.05 -22.37
C ALA A 108 -5.23 21.48 -21.32
N VAL A 109 -6.50 21.14 -21.52
CA VAL A 109 -7.56 21.38 -20.52
C VAL A 109 -7.33 20.55 -19.26
N ALA A 110 -6.95 19.27 -19.41
CA ALA A 110 -6.59 18.41 -18.30
C ALA A 110 -5.38 18.97 -17.51
N GLU A 111 -4.33 19.35 -18.22
CA GLU A 111 -3.11 19.93 -17.64
C GLU A 111 -3.39 21.21 -16.84
N VAL A 112 -4.22 22.12 -17.38
CA VAL A 112 -4.65 23.33 -16.62
C VAL A 112 -5.33 22.94 -15.32
N THR A 113 -6.23 21.96 -15.36
CA THR A 113 -6.94 21.49 -14.15
C THR A 113 -5.95 20.96 -13.11
N LEU A 114 -4.98 20.13 -13.51
CA LEU A 114 -3.95 19.61 -12.62
C LEU A 114 -2.96 20.68 -12.16
N ASN A 115 -2.57 21.64 -13.02
CA ASN A 115 -1.75 22.77 -12.61
C ASN A 115 -2.42 23.61 -11.53
N ARG A 116 -3.74 23.80 -11.61
CA ARG A 116 -4.51 24.49 -10.59
C ARG A 116 -4.46 23.79 -9.24
N THR A 117 -4.54 22.46 -9.19
CA THR A 117 -4.43 21.74 -7.89
C THR A 117 -3.10 21.97 -7.17
N ARG A 118 -2.06 22.35 -7.92
CA ARG A 118 -0.71 22.64 -7.39
C ARG A 118 -0.50 24.14 -7.10
N ALA A 119 -1.41 25.00 -7.54
CA ALA A 119 -1.30 26.45 -7.38
C ALA A 119 -1.99 26.94 -6.09
N PRO A 120 -1.38 27.89 -5.33
CA PRO A 120 -1.85 28.24 -3.99
C PRO A 120 -3.23 28.92 -3.94
N ASN A 121 -3.71 29.46 -5.05
CA ASN A 121 -4.98 30.20 -5.13
C ASN A 121 -6.14 29.33 -5.65
N PHE A 122 -5.96 28.02 -5.74
CA PHE A 122 -6.95 27.06 -6.20
C PHE A 122 -7.14 25.92 -5.20
N PRO A 123 -8.24 25.20 -5.26
CA PRO A 123 -8.43 23.98 -4.49
C PRO A 123 -7.32 22.94 -4.79
N HIS A 124 -6.97 22.14 -3.79
CA HIS A 124 -5.87 21.16 -3.91
C HIS A 124 -6.35 19.75 -4.35
N THR A 125 -7.57 19.61 -4.81
CA THR A 125 -8.13 18.37 -5.36
C THR A 125 -8.73 18.64 -6.74
N VAL A 126 -8.74 17.63 -7.60
CA VAL A 126 -9.28 17.75 -8.96
C VAL A 126 -10.75 18.13 -8.92
N CYS A 127 -11.56 17.37 -8.17
CA CYS A 127 -12.98 17.70 -8.02
C CYS A 127 -13.21 19.10 -7.42
N GLY A 128 -12.36 19.50 -6.47
CA GLY A 128 -12.42 20.86 -5.91
C GLY A 128 -12.19 21.94 -6.96
N VAL A 129 -11.21 21.74 -7.87
CA VAL A 129 -10.96 22.68 -8.98
C VAL A 129 -12.11 22.68 -9.99
N VAL A 130 -12.61 21.49 -10.36
CA VAL A 130 -13.68 21.35 -11.35
C VAL A 130 -14.98 21.96 -10.88
N HIS A 131 -15.32 21.80 -9.61
CA HIS A 131 -16.57 22.34 -9.04
C HIS A 131 -16.35 23.65 -8.25
N GLU A 132 -15.24 24.36 -8.51
CA GLU A 132 -14.96 25.61 -7.81
C GLU A 132 -15.99 26.70 -8.16
N MET A 133 -16.51 27.33 -7.10
CA MET A 133 -17.46 28.42 -7.16
C MET A 133 -16.83 29.69 -6.64
N ARG A 134 -16.79 30.75 -7.44
CA ARG A 134 -16.17 32.04 -7.07
C ARG A 134 -17.17 33.21 -7.15
N TRP A 135 -16.92 34.21 -6.31
CA TRP A 135 -17.62 35.46 -6.41
C TRP A 135 -17.14 36.25 -7.64
N ASP A 136 -18.06 36.54 -8.56
CA ASP A 136 -17.80 37.42 -9.72
C ASP A 136 -18.28 38.84 -9.37
N PRO A 137 -17.36 39.80 -9.16
CA PRO A 137 -17.75 41.17 -8.83
C PRO A 137 -18.43 41.91 -10.01
N GLY A 138 -18.15 41.51 -11.24
CA GLY A 138 -18.80 42.08 -12.43
C GLY A 138 -20.24 41.66 -12.56
N ARG A 139 -20.54 40.35 -12.29
CA ARG A 139 -21.89 39.78 -12.33
C ARG A 139 -22.63 39.89 -11.00
N LYS A 140 -21.94 40.28 -9.92
CA LYS A 140 -22.46 40.37 -8.53
C LYS A 140 -23.14 39.07 -8.06
N ARG A 141 -22.60 37.95 -8.44
CA ARG A 141 -23.06 36.61 -8.03
C ARG A 141 -21.92 35.62 -7.94
N ILE A 142 -22.17 34.50 -7.28
CA ILE A 142 -21.28 33.35 -7.33
C ILE A 142 -21.44 32.69 -8.71
N VAL A 143 -20.33 32.34 -9.35
CA VAL A 143 -20.25 31.65 -10.63
C VAL A 143 -19.31 30.47 -10.54
N ALA A 144 -19.56 29.44 -11.33
CA ALA A 144 -18.62 28.35 -11.47
C ALA A 144 -17.46 28.74 -12.38
N ASP A 145 -16.28 28.19 -12.09
CA ASP A 145 -15.11 28.34 -12.96
C ASP A 145 -15.33 27.65 -14.32
N PHE A 146 -16.01 26.50 -14.29
CA PHE A 146 -16.44 25.75 -15.48
C PHE A 146 -17.97 25.87 -15.63
N SER A 147 -18.41 26.57 -16.67
CA SER A 147 -19.82 26.97 -16.83
C SER A 147 -20.80 25.80 -16.93
N TRP A 148 -20.35 24.63 -17.37
CA TRP A 148 -21.20 23.46 -17.49
C TRP A 148 -21.67 22.95 -16.10
N THR A 149 -20.91 23.20 -15.03
CA THR A 149 -21.28 22.81 -13.66
C THR A 149 -22.46 23.63 -13.10
N GLU A 150 -22.77 24.78 -13.70
CA GLU A 150 -23.97 25.57 -13.36
C GLU A 150 -25.27 25.02 -13.99
N LEU A 151 -25.14 24.08 -14.95
CA LEU A 151 -26.30 23.59 -15.71
C LEU A 151 -27.04 22.42 -15.02
N GLY A 152 -26.64 22.08 -13.80
CA GLY A 152 -27.20 20.97 -13.04
C GLY A 152 -26.51 19.62 -13.33
N ASP A 153 -27.19 18.55 -12.99
CA ASP A 153 -26.70 17.20 -13.14
C ASP A 153 -26.64 16.78 -14.62
N MET A 154 -25.50 17.01 -15.26
CA MET A 154 -25.25 16.66 -16.65
C MET A 154 -24.40 15.41 -16.72
N SER A 155 -24.93 14.34 -17.32
CA SER A 155 -24.17 13.13 -17.60
C SER A 155 -23.64 13.10 -19.03
N PRO A 156 -22.42 12.59 -19.28
CA PRO A 156 -21.91 12.35 -20.61
C PRO A 156 -22.84 11.44 -21.42
N ASN A 157 -23.27 11.89 -22.60
CA ASN A 157 -24.22 11.16 -23.47
C ASN A 157 -23.56 10.59 -24.74
N ASP A 158 -22.28 10.90 -25.01
CA ASP A 158 -21.47 10.32 -26.08
C ASP A 158 -20.43 9.38 -25.45
N GLY A 159 -20.70 8.09 -25.53
CA GLY A 159 -19.82 7.07 -24.92
C GLY A 159 -18.42 7.00 -25.53
N GLN A 160 -18.24 7.37 -26.80
CA GLN A 160 -16.92 7.39 -27.45
C GLN A 160 -16.11 8.60 -26.98
N ALA A 161 -16.74 9.78 -26.90
CA ALA A 161 -16.09 10.97 -26.38
C ALA A 161 -15.77 10.81 -24.89
N TRP A 162 -16.66 10.19 -24.11
CA TRP A 162 -16.42 9.87 -22.70
C TRP A 162 -15.22 8.94 -22.51
N LYS A 163 -15.17 7.85 -23.27
CA LYS A 163 -14.02 6.91 -23.21
C LYS A 163 -12.70 7.62 -23.54
N ARG A 164 -12.71 8.53 -24.50
CA ARG A 164 -11.53 9.35 -24.84
C ARG A 164 -11.15 10.30 -23.73
N ALA A 165 -12.12 10.96 -23.09
CA ALA A 165 -11.89 11.84 -21.96
C ALA A 165 -11.29 11.10 -20.77
N MET A 166 -11.77 9.90 -20.47
CA MET A 166 -11.19 9.01 -19.43
C MET A 166 -9.75 8.58 -19.76
N ASP A 167 -9.44 8.26 -21.03
CA ASP A 167 -8.08 7.90 -21.47
C ASP A 167 -7.12 9.09 -21.33
N VAL A 168 -7.54 10.28 -21.73
CA VAL A 168 -6.79 11.54 -21.55
C VAL A 168 -6.59 11.84 -20.07
N ALA A 169 -7.64 11.75 -19.26
CA ALA A 169 -7.58 11.98 -17.82
C ALA A 169 -6.58 11.07 -17.14
N SER A 170 -6.63 9.76 -17.43
CA SER A 170 -5.69 8.79 -16.84
C SER A 170 -4.25 9.07 -17.23
N LYS A 171 -3.98 9.34 -18.51
CA LYS A 171 -2.62 9.62 -18.99
C LYS A 171 -2.04 10.89 -18.40
N GLU A 172 -2.83 11.93 -18.27
CA GLU A 172 -2.40 13.21 -17.73
C GLU A 172 -2.23 13.15 -16.20
N TYR A 173 -3.14 12.48 -15.50
CA TYR A 173 -3.08 12.29 -14.06
C TYR A 173 -1.84 11.49 -13.61
N ASP A 174 -1.44 10.50 -14.41
CA ASP A 174 -0.30 9.62 -14.15
C ASP A 174 1.02 10.16 -14.76
N ASP A 175 1.05 11.41 -15.26
CA ASP A 175 2.21 12.07 -15.88
C ASP A 175 2.86 11.22 -17.02
N LEU A 176 2.04 10.57 -17.85
CA LEU A 176 2.51 9.64 -18.89
C LEU A 176 2.90 10.33 -20.21
N ARG A 177 2.94 11.65 -20.26
CA ARG A 177 3.35 12.43 -21.42
C ARG A 177 4.01 13.75 -21.04
N ASP A 178 4.72 14.35 -22.01
CA ASP A 178 5.27 15.69 -21.84
C ASP A 178 4.15 16.75 -21.82
N PRO A 179 4.27 17.79 -20.95
CA PRO A 179 3.30 18.88 -20.86
C PRO A 179 3.13 19.62 -22.19
N VAL A 180 1.90 19.92 -22.54
CA VAL A 180 1.57 20.72 -23.77
C VAL A 180 1.38 22.20 -23.47
N VAL A 181 1.01 22.55 -22.22
CA VAL A 181 0.81 23.93 -21.74
C VAL A 181 1.45 24.15 -20.37
N PRO A 182 2.80 23.98 -20.24
CA PRO A 182 3.48 23.92 -18.96
C PRO A 182 3.20 25.17 -18.08
N GLY A 183 2.61 24.94 -16.91
CA GLY A 183 2.26 25.96 -15.93
C GLY A 183 1.12 26.87 -16.30
N ALA A 184 0.33 26.56 -17.33
CA ALA A 184 -0.89 27.28 -17.65
C ALA A 184 -1.96 27.07 -16.56
N LEU A 185 -2.60 28.17 -16.15
CA LEU A 185 -3.65 28.17 -15.11
C LEU A 185 -5.00 28.68 -15.66
N TYR A 186 -4.99 29.32 -16.85
CA TYR A 186 -6.15 29.93 -17.43
C TYR A 186 -6.25 29.64 -18.92
N TYR A 187 -7.48 29.58 -19.42
CA TYR A 187 -7.74 29.54 -20.86
C TYR A 187 -9.08 30.19 -21.19
N HIS A 188 -9.25 30.52 -22.43
CA HIS A 188 -10.53 30.93 -23.00
C HIS A 188 -10.61 30.55 -24.48
N ALA A 189 -11.84 30.44 -25.00
CA ALA A 189 -12.04 30.20 -26.42
C ALA A 189 -11.52 31.37 -27.28
N THR A 190 -10.94 31.08 -28.43
CA THR A 190 -10.39 32.08 -29.38
C THR A 190 -11.44 33.09 -29.85
N SER A 191 -12.72 32.71 -29.77
CA SER A 191 -13.87 33.55 -30.16
C SER A 191 -14.18 34.68 -29.16
N VAL A 192 -13.62 34.64 -27.93
CA VAL A 192 -13.88 35.66 -26.90
C VAL A 192 -12.58 36.39 -26.53
N ARG A 193 -12.72 37.57 -25.91
CA ARG A 193 -11.57 38.38 -25.44
C ARG A 193 -11.85 38.91 -24.05
N PRO A 194 -11.68 38.05 -23.02
CA PRO A 194 -11.97 38.45 -21.65
C PRO A 194 -10.95 39.47 -21.16
N GLY A 195 -11.41 40.43 -20.37
CA GLY A 195 -10.56 41.52 -19.84
C GLY A 195 -9.42 41.01 -18.99
N TRP A 196 -9.60 39.90 -18.28
CA TRP A 196 -8.58 39.29 -17.42
C TRP A 196 -7.38 38.68 -18.20
N ALA A 197 -7.54 38.39 -19.51
CA ALA A 197 -6.45 37.88 -20.34
C ALA A 197 -5.40 38.97 -20.67
N LYS A 198 -5.77 40.26 -20.54
CA LYS A 198 -4.85 41.36 -20.76
C LYS A 198 -3.73 41.35 -19.74
N GLY A 199 -2.49 41.29 -20.21
CA GLY A 199 -1.30 41.28 -19.34
C GLY A 199 -0.86 39.89 -18.83
N ARG A 200 -1.59 38.84 -19.17
CA ARG A 200 -1.13 37.46 -18.91
C ARG A 200 -0.20 36.99 -20.02
N THR A 201 0.72 36.09 -19.65
CA THR A 201 1.62 35.46 -20.61
C THR A 201 0.91 34.32 -21.31
N THR A 202 0.76 34.43 -22.63
CA THR A 202 0.27 33.33 -23.46
C THR A 202 1.29 32.20 -23.48
N VAL A 203 0.84 30.97 -23.20
CA VAL A 203 1.65 29.76 -23.27
C VAL A 203 1.51 29.08 -24.63
N ALA A 204 0.28 28.88 -25.07
CA ALA A 204 -0.03 28.24 -26.35
C ALA A 204 -1.41 28.63 -26.85
N THR A 205 -1.64 28.41 -28.16
CA THR A 205 -2.97 28.36 -28.78
C THR A 205 -3.14 26.98 -29.37
N ILE A 206 -4.12 26.21 -28.89
CA ILE A 206 -4.36 24.82 -29.31
C ILE A 206 -5.85 24.69 -29.61
N GLY A 207 -6.17 24.25 -30.82
CA GLY A 207 -7.55 24.18 -31.28
C GLY A 207 -8.25 25.55 -31.15
N ASN A 208 -9.39 25.57 -30.48
CA ASN A 208 -10.18 26.78 -30.26
C ASN A 208 -9.88 27.49 -28.90
N HIS A 209 -8.77 27.12 -28.21
CA HIS A 209 -8.42 27.69 -26.92
C HIS A 209 -7.05 28.38 -26.92
N ILE A 210 -6.96 29.47 -26.15
CA ILE A 210 -5.72 30.18 -25.82
C ILE A 210 -5.42 29.97 -24.35
N PHE A 211 -4.22 29.49 -24.03
CA PHE A 211 -3.77 29.11 -22.69
C PHE A 211 -2.79 30.14 -22.11
N TYR A 212 -2.89 30.43 -20.81
CA TYR A 212 -2.12 31.50 -20.13
C TYR A 212 -1.60 31.06 -18.76
N ARG A 213 -0.48 31.70 -18.38
CA ARG A 213 0.00 31.71 -16.98
C ARG A 213 -0.53 32.92 -16.23
#